data_e04b28dacf8a59658dd83c8968c750a5
#
_entry.id   e04b28dacf8a59658dd83c8968c750a5
#
_cell.length_a   1.000
_cell.length_b   1.000
_cell.length_c   1.000
_cell.angle_alpha   90.00
_cell.angle_beta   90.00
_cell.angle_gamma   90.00
#
_symmetry.space_group_name_H-M   'P 1'
#
loop_
_entity.id
_entity.type
_entity.pdbx_description
1 polymer ?
#
loop_
_entity_poly.entity_id
_entity_poly.type
_entity_poly.pdbx_seq_one_letter_code
_entity_poly.pdbx_strand_id
1 'polypeptide(L)'
;MHEKVASSFLPALTLAMPEVELRVDVRGHRILPGATAASEADFEDEFLDLILAVKVVESFDEAVAHVGRYGTGHSEAIVTEDVARGEDWIRRVDAAAVLVNASTRFIDGGELGLGGEVGISTQKLHARGPMGLRELTCLKWVVRGDGQVR
;
A
#
# COMPACT_ATOMS: atom_id res chain seq x y z
N MET A 1 -0.57 -9.03 9.18
CA MET A 1 0.05 -8.58 10.47
C MET A 1 1.01 -9.63 11.00
N HIS A 2 1.99 -9.24 11.83
CA HIS A 2 2.93 -10.19 12.42
C HIS A 2 2.27 -10.99 13.56
N GLU A 3 2.58 -12.30 13.65
CA GLU A 3 1.98 -13.22 14.65
C GLU A 3 2.13 -12.78 16.11
N LYS A 4 3.26 -12.10 16.45
CA LYS A 4 3.52 -11.62 17.82
C LYS A 4 2.50 -10.62 18.35
N VAL A 5 1.82 -9.90 17.45
CA VAL A 5 0.78 -8.92 17.81
C VAL A 5 -0.63 -9.40 17.48
N ALA A 6 -0.76 -10.49 16.72
CA ALA A 6 -2.04 -10.94 16.20
C ALA A 6 -3.04 -11.30 17.32
N SER A 7 -2.57 -11.96 18.40
CA SER A 7 -3.44 -12.38 19.51
C SER A 7 -4.07 -11.24 20.29
N SER A 8 -3.41 -10.08 20.33
CA SER A 8 -3.96 -8.89 20.99
C SER A 8 -4.67 -7.96 20.00
N PHE A 9 -4.12 -7.83 18.79
CA PHE A 9 -4.60 -6.85 17.81
C PHE A 9 -5.88 -7.31 17.08
N LEU A 10 -6.02 -8.59 16.71
CA LEU A 10 -7.21 -9.06 15.99
C LEU A 10 -8.51 -8.89 16.80
N PRO A 11 -8.57 -9.26 18.09
CA PRO A 11 -9.77 -8.97 18.89
C PRO A 11 -10.05 -7.47 19.04
N ALA A 12 -8.99 -6.65 19.21
CA ALA A 12 -9.15 -5.21 19.29
C ALA A 12 -9.68 -4.61 17.98
N LEU A 13 -9.22 -5.12 16.84
CA LEU A 13 -9.69 -4.72 15.51
C LEU A 13 -11.18 -5.02 15.33
N THR A 14 -11.64 -6.22 15.74
CA THR A 14 -13.06 -6.60 15.69
C THR A 14 -13.94 -5.67 16.53
N LEU A 15 -13.44 -5.25 17.70
CA LEU A 15 -14.17 -4.31 18.55
C LEU A 15 -14.20 -2.89 17.98
N ALA A 16 -13.11 -2.47 17.33
CA ALA A 16 -12.99 -1.12 16.75
C ALA A 16 -13.79 -0.96 15.45
N MET A 17 -14.03 -2.04 14.72
CA MET A 17 -14.72 -2.05 13.43
C MET A 17 -15.78 -3.16 13.38
N PRO A 18 -16.83 -3.08 14.22
CA PRO A 18 -17.83 -4.16 14.33
C PRO A 18 -18.67 -4.36 13.07
N GLU A 19 -18.72 -3.37 12.18
CA GLU A 19 -19.43 -3.42 10.89
C GLU A 19 -18.59 -4.07 9.76
N VAL A 20 -17.29 -4.32 9.98
CA VAL A 20 -16.39 -4.87 8.96
C VAL A 20 -16.34 -6.39 9.07
N GLU A 21 -16.65 -7.10 8.00
CA GLU A 21 -16.40 -8.52 7.87
C GLU A 21 -14.89 -8.79 7.80
N LEU A 22 -14.36 -9.53 8.77
CA LEU A 22 -12.97 -9.96 8.74
C LEU A 22 -12.86 -11.33 8.07
N ARG A 23 -12.11 -11.40 6.97
CA ARG A 23 -11.69 -12.66 6.34
C ARG A 23 -10.26 -12.95 6.72
N VAL A 24 -10.04 -14.00 7.49
CA VAL A 24 -8.76 -14.26 8.13
C VAL A 24 -8.15 -15.58 7.64
N ASP A 25 -6.82 -15.61 7.49
CA ASP A 25 -6.11 -16.85 7.16
C ASP A 25 -6.19 -17.89 8.28
N VAL A 26 -5.66 -19.09 8.05
CA VAL A 26 -5.69 -20.19 9.01
C VAL A 26 -5.10 -19.81 10.37
N ARG A 27 -4.04 -18.98 10.42
CA ARG A 27 -3.43 -18.50 11.67
C ARG A 27 -4.35 -17.52 12.38
N GLY A 28 -4.94 -16.58 11.64
CA GLY A 28 -5.92 -15.62 12.16
C GLY A 28 -7.18 -16.31 12.67
N HIS A 29 -7.66 -17.34 11.97
CA HIS A 29 -8.84 -18.11 12.36
C HIS A 29 -8.68 -18.86 13.69
N ARG A 30 -7.45 -19.24 14.07
CA ARG A 30 -7.17 -19.83 15.40
C ARG A 30 -7.37 -18.80 16.53
N ILE A 31 -7.21 -17.51 16.23
CA ILE A 31 -7.38 -16.40 17.19
C ILE A 31 -8.83 -15.94 17.20
N LEU A 32 -9.46 -15.85 16.02
CA LEU A 32 -10.86 -15.45 15.81
C LEU A 32 -11.65 -16.57 15.14
N PRO A 33 -12.08 -17.62 15.87
CA PRO A 33 -12.81 -18.75 15.26
C PRO A 33 -14.16 -18.38 14.65
N GLY A 34 -14.72 -17.23 15.02
CA GLY A 34 -15.98 -16.71 14.46
C GLY A 34 -15.84 -15.88 13.21
N ALA A 35 -14.61 -15.55 12.79
CA ALA A 35 -14.38 -14.80 11.55
C ALA A 35 -14.51 -15.72 10.32
N THR A 36 -14.80 -15.15 9.16
CA THR A 36 -14.82 -15.86 7.88
C THR A 36 -13.41 -16.35 7.52
N ALA A 37 -13.29 -17.60 7.10
CA ALA A 37 -12.01 -18.12 6.62
C ALA A 37 -11.68 -17.51 5.25
N ALA A 38 -10.50 -16.87 5.16
CA ALA A 38 -10.04 -16.30 3.90
C ALA A 38 -9.59 -17.41 2.94
N SER A 39 -9.97 -17.26 1.68
CA SER A 39 -9.44 -17.99 0.54
C SER A 39 -8.22 -17.26 -0.05
N GLU A 40 -7.53 -17.87 -1.01
CA GLU A 40 -6.43 -17.20 -1.73
C GLU A 40 -6.94 -15.98 -2.54
N ALA A 41 -8.13 -16.08 -3.14
CA ALA A 41 -8.76 -15.02 -3.91
C ALA A 41 -9.05 -13.77 -3.05
N ASP A 42 -9.37 -13.93 -1.77
CA ASP A 42 -9.63 -12.80 -0.88
C ASP A 42 -8.43 -11.85 -0.69
N PHE A 43 -7.21 -12.30 -1.00
CA PHE A 43 -6.02 -11.44 -0.97
C PHE A 43 -5.73 -10.75 -2.30
N GLU A 44 -6.40 -11.15 -3.40
CA GLU A 44 -6.27 -10.55 -4.72
C GLU A 44 -7.42 -9.59 -5.03
N ASP A 45 -8.59 -9.80 -4.38
CA ASP A 45 -9.81 -9.06 -4.67
C ASP A 45 -9.83 -7.68 -4.01
N GLU A 46 -10.34 -6.70 -4.73
CA GLU A 46 -10.78 -5.41 -4.19
C GLU A 46 -12.27 -5.50 -3.88
N PHE A 47 -12.63 -5.62 -2.60
CA PHE A 47 -14.00 -5.93 -2.19
C PHE A 47 -15.01 -4.80 -2.45
N LEU A 48 -14.59 -3.53 -2.44
CA LEU A 48 -15.47 -2.35 -2.57
C LEU A 48 -16.63 -2.38 -1.57
N ASP A 49 -16.41 -2.99 -0.41
CA ASP A 49 -17.40 -3.20 0.66
C ASP A 49 -16.69 -3.19 2.02
N LEU A 50 -17.45 -3.26 3.11
CA LEU A 50 -16.90 -3.35 4.47
C LEU A 50 -16.36 -4.76 4.76
N ILE A 51 -15.39 -5.17 3.98
CA ILE A 51 -14.68 -6.46 4.08
C ILE A 51 -13.18 -6.20 4.15
N LEU A 52 -12.49 -6.90 5.06
CA LEU A 52 -11.04 -6.80 5.23
C LEU A 52 -10.40 -8.18 5.27
N ALA A 53 -9.55 -8.49 4.29
CA ALA A 53 -8.71 -9.67 4.32
C ALA A 53 -7.51 -9.48 5.27
N VAL A 54 -7.27 -10.47 6.12
CA VAL A 54 -6.19 -10.43 7.12
C VAL A 54 -5.32 -11.66 7.02
N LYS A 55 -4.03 -11.44 6.75
CA LYS A 55 -2.98 -12.46 6.77
C LYS A 55 -2.11 -12.31 8.02
N VAL A 56 -1.96 -13.38 8.78
CA VAL A 56 -0.98 -13.45 9.86
C VAL A 56 0.32 -14.04 9.32
N VAL A 57 1.43 -13.35 9.52
CA VAL A 57 2.76 -13.72 9.03
C VAL A 57 3.73 -13.96 10.19
N GLU A 58 4.69 -14.87 10.01
CA GLU A 58 5.69 -15.23 11.02
C GLU A 58 6.95 -14.36 10.94
N SER A 59 7.16 -13.71 9.79
CA SER A 59 8.36 -12.92 9.55
C SER A 59 8.11 -11.70 8.69
N PHE A 60 9.06 -10.78 8.72
CA PHE A 60 9.10 -9.64 7.83
C PHE A 60 9.23 -10.06 6.35
N ASP A 61 10.03 -11.10 6.08
CA ASP A 61 10.20 -11.61 4.72
C ASP A 61 8.90 -12.20 4.16
N GLU A 62 8.11 -12.89 4.99
CA GLU A 62 6.79 -13.37 4.61
C GLU A 62 5.84 -12.20 4.33
N ALA A 63 5.90 -11.11 5.11
CA ALA A 63 5.10 -9.92 4.86
C ALA A 63 5.45 -9.26 3.52
N VAL A 64 6.74 -9.07 3.24
CA VAL A 64 7.21 -8.49 1.96
C VAL A 64 6.81 -9.37 0.78
N ALA A 65 6.96 -10.69 0.90
CA ALA A 65 6.56 -11.63 -0.14
C ALA A 65 5.04 -11.62 -0.39
N HIS A 66 4.24 -11.53 0.67
CA HIS A 66 2.79 -11.44 0.57
C HIS A 66 2.35 -10.16 -0.16
N VAL A 67 2.88 -9.01 0.24
CA VAL A 67 2.59 -7.72 -0.40
C VAL A 67 3.06 -7.73 -1.86
N GLY A 68 4.24 -8.27 -2.14
CA GLY A 68 4.74 -8.38 -3.52
C GLY A 68 3.92 -9.29 -4.42
N ARG A 69 3.21 -10.28 -3.84
CA ARG A 69 2.35 -11.20 -4.59
C ARG A 69 0.95 -10.64 -4.84
N TYR A 70 0.33 -10.04 -3.82
CA TYR A 70 -1.09 -9.68 -3.83
C TYR A 70 -1.33 -8.17 -3.94
N GLY A 71 -0.32 -7.34 -3.65
CA GLY A 71 -0.42 -5.90 -3.77
C GLY A 71 -0.54 -5.44 -5.22
N THR A 72 -1.28 -4.35 -5.42
CA THR A 72 -1.45 -3.73 -6.75
C THR A 72 -0.26 -2.85 -7.17
N GLY A 73 0.74 -2.68 -6.28
CA GLY A 73 1.85 -1.74 -6.46
C GLY A 73 1.44 -0.27 -6.26
N HIS A 74 0.27 -0.03 -5.67
CA HIS A 74 -0.25 1.32 -5.44
C HIS A 74 0.33 1.93 -4.16
N SER A 75 -0.09 1.46 -2.98
CA SER A 75 0.28 2.04 -1.68
C SER A 75 0.43 0.96 -0.63
N GLU A 76 1.61 0.93 0.00
CA GLU A 76 1.93 -0.08 1.00
C GLU A 76 2.50 0.57 2.26
N ALA A 77 1.96 0.21 3.41
CA ALA A 77 2.35 0.80 4.69
C ALA A 77 2.84 -0.24 5.69
N ILE A 78 3.82 0.15 6.50
CA ILE A 78 4.23 -0.60 7.69
C ILE A 78 4.00 0.26 8.94
N VAL A 79 3.52 -0.38 10.01
CA VAL A 79 3.49 0.20 11.35
C VAL A 79 4.54 -0.53 12.19
N THR A 80 5.55 0.18 12.65
CA THR A 80 6.67 -0.40 13.40
C THR A 80 7.36 0.65 14.29
N GLU A 81 7.85 0.23 15.44
CA GLU A 81 8.76 1.03 16.29
C GLU A 81 10.24 0.82 15.92
N ASP A 82 10.54 -0.23 15.16
CA ASP A 82 11.89 -0.56 14.70
C ASP A 82 12.23 0.26 13.44
N VAL A 83 13.07 1.28 13.61
CA VAL A 83 13.52 2.17 12.53
C VAL A 83 14.22 1.37 11.40
N ALA A 84 15.06 0.41 11.75
CA ALA A 84 15.76 -0.40 10.73
C ALA A 84 14.77 -1.23 9.90
N ARG A 85 13.70 -1.70 10.53
CA ARG A 85 12.63 -2.42 9.87
C ARG A 85 11.81 -1.51 8.93
N GLY A 86 11.56 -0.27 9.34
CA GLY A 86 10.93 0.74 8.49
C GLY A 86 11.77 1.03 7.24
N GLU A 87 13.07 1.22 7.40
CA GLU A 87 14.00 1.44 6.29
C GLU A 87 14.11 0.22 5.35
N ASP A 88 14.06 -0.99 5.90
CA ASP A 88 14.02 -2.23 5.10
C ASP A 88 12.73 -2.32 4.28
N TRP A 89 11.60 -1.93 4.86
CA TRP A 89 10.32 -1.87 4.17
C TRP A 89 10.41 -0.95 2.94
N ILE A 90 10.91 0.28 3.12
CA ILE A 90 11.08 1.25 2.03
C ILE A 90 11.96 0.69 0.90
N ARG A 91 13.03 -0.04 1.23
CA ARG A 91 13.94 -0.60 0.22
C ARG A 91 13.37 -1.79 -0.54
N ARG A 92 12.54 -2.61 0.10
CA ARG A 92 12.15 -3.93 -0.42
C ARG A 92 10.76 -3.96 -1.03
N VAL A 93 9.90 -3.04 -0.65
CA VAL A 93 8.53 -2.98 -1.18
C VAL A 93 8.49 -2.11 -2.43
N ASP A 94 8.05 -2.71 -3.54
CA ASP A 94 7.95 -2.03 -4.84
C ASP A 94 6.52 -1.56 -5.09
N ALA A 95 6.17 -0.43 -4.50
CA ALA A 95 4.90 0.24 -4.70
C ALA A 95 5.10 1.69 -5.15
N ALA A 96 4.06 2.31 -5.70
CA ALA A 96 4.09 3.73 -6.08
C ALA A 96 4.24 4.64 -4.86
N ALA A 97 3.67 4.22 -3.72
CA ALA A 97 3.88 4.85 -2.42
C ALA A 97 4.22 3.80 -1.36
N VAL A 98 5.26 4.07 -0.59
CA VAL A 98 5.68 3.24 0.54
C VAL A 98 5.71 4.11 1.78
N LEU A 99 4.96 3.73 2.81
CA LEU A 99 4.75 4.53 4.00
C LEU A 99 5.24 3.79 5.26
N VAL A 100 5.76 4.53 6.22
CA VAL A 100 6.13 4.03 7.53
C VAL A 100 5.39 4.85 8.58
N ASN A 101 4.60 4.19 9.43
CA ASN A 101 3.82 4.79 10.50
C ASN A 101 2.89 5.93 10.04
N ALA A 102 2.39 5.84 8.81
CA ALA A 102 1.48 6.80 8.22
C ALA A 102 0.32 6.07 7.51
N SER A 103 -0.82 6.73 7.45
CA SER A 103 -1.99 6.22 6.72
C SER A 103 -1.74 6.28 5.20
N THR A 104 -2.16 5.26 4.46
CA THR A 104 -2.14 5.26 3.00
C THR A 104 -3.00 6.38 2.39
N ARG A 105 -3.89 7.00 3.17
CA ARG A 105 -4.65 8.17 2.74
C ARG A 105 -3.81 9.41 2.45
N PHE A 106 -2.58 9.48 2.97
CA PHE A 106 -1.64 10.58 2.68
C PHE A 106 -1.10 10.57 1.25
N ILE A 107 -1.34 9.52 0.45
CA ILE A 107 -0.92 9.48 -0.95
C ILE A 107 -1.82 10.33 -1.86
N ASP A 108 -2.93 10.85 -1.37
CA ASP A 108 -3.79 11.78 -2.10
C ASP A 108 -3.00 13.01 -2.58
N GLY A 109 -3.17 13.39 -3.84
CA GLY A 109 -2.42 14.49 -4.46
C GLY A 109 -2.68 15.85 -3.82
N GLY A 110 -3.85 16.05 -3.22
CA GLY A 110 -4.16 17.24 -2.41
C GLY A 110 -3.37 17.26 -1.12
N GLU A 111 -3.34 16.12 -0.39
CA GLU A 111 -2.59 15.97 0.87
C GLU A 111 -1.07 16.11 0.66
N LEU A 112 -0.55 15.62 -0.46
CA LEU A 112 0.86 15.76 -0.84
C LEU A 112 1.22 17.16 -1.36
N GLY A 113 0.26 18.07 -1.49
CA GLY A 113 0.49 19.43 -1.97
C GLY A 113 0.69 19.56 -3.47
N LEU A 114 0.21 18.60 -4.27
CA LEU A 114 0.28 18.63 -5.74
C LEU A 114 -0.86 19.45 -6.37
N GLY A 115 -1.74 20.02 -5.56
CA GLY A 115 -2.86 20.85 -5.99
C GLY A 115 -4.08 20.07 -6.49
N GLY A 116 -3.96 18.79 -6.73
CA GLY A 116 -5.02 17.89 -7.16
C GLY A 116 -4.49 16.60 -7.72
N GLU A 117 -5.38 15.68 -8.05
CA GLU A 117 -5.06 14.35 -8.57
C GLU A 117 -6.10 13.92 -9.60
N VAL A 118 -5.65 13.48 -10.77
CA VAL A 118 -6.50 12.82 -11.78
C VAL A 118 -6.53 11.31 -11.60
N GLY A 119 -5.56 10.78 -10.87
CA GLY A 119 -5.39 9.37 -10.58
C GLY A 119 -4.01 9.07 -10.05
N ILE A 120 -3.75 7.80 -9.78
CA ILE A 120 -2.46 7.31 -9.29
C ILE A 120 -1.91 6.27 -10.27
N SER A 121 -0.70 6.50 -10.78
CA SER A 121 -0.02 5.58 -11.68
C SER A 121 0.90 4.64 -10.92
N THR A 122 0.83 3.34 -11.22
CA THR A 122 1.79 2.34 -10.73
C THR A 122 2.91 2.04 -11.73
N GLN A 123 2.89 2.69 -12.90
CA GLN A 123 3.87 2.50 -13.96
C GLN A 123 5.26 3.01 -13.58
N LYS A 124 6.29 2.49 -14.26
CA LYS A 124 7.69 2.90 -14.07
C LYS A 124 8.29 3.62 -15.28
N LEU A 125 7.54 3.73 -16.38
CA LEU A 125 8.04 4.29 -17.64
C LEU A 125 7.77 5.78 -17.83
N HIS A 126 6.93 6.38 -17.01
CA HIS A 126 6.59 7.79 -17.02
C HIS A 126 6.40 8.29 -15.58
N ALA A 127 5.32 9.01 -15.29
CA ALA A 127 4.99 9.38 -13.93
C ALA A 127 4.56 8.16 -13.11
N ARG A 128 4.97 8.09 -11.85
CA ARG A 128 4.56 7.08 -10.88
C ARG A 128 4.05 7.75 -9.62
N GLY A 129 2.99 7.21 -9.03
CA GLY A 129 2.30 7.82 -7.90
C GLY A 129 1.20 8.77 -8.33
N PRO A 130 0.78 9.72 -7.47
CA PRO A 130 -0.25 10.69 -7.79
C PRO A 130 0.09 11.52 -9.03
N MET A 131 -0.88 11.65 -9.93
CA MET A 131 -0.76 12.38 -11.18
C MET A 131 -1.58 13.67 -11.11
N GLY A 132 -0.88 14.78 -11.01
CA GLY A 132 -1.46 16.11 -11.04
C GLY A 132 -1.20 16.85 -12.37
N LEU A 133 -1.29 18.17 -12.33
CA LEU A 133 -1.11 19.01 -13.51
C LEU A 133 0.26 18.83 -14.18
N ARG A 134 1.32 18.67 -13.38
CA ARG A 134 2.69 18.52 -13.87
C ARG A 134 2.87 17.26 -14.71
N GLU A 135 2.33 16.14 -14.23
CA GLU A 135 2.44 14.83 -14.88
C GLU A 135 1.63 14.74 -16.18
N LEU A 136 0.62 15.59 -16.33
CA LEU A 136 -0.20 15.70 -17.54
C LEU A 136 0.44 16.58 -18.63
N THR A 137 1.60 17.16 -18.37
CA THR A 137 2.32 18.02 -19.30
C THR A 137 3.69 17.42 -19.64
N CYS A 138 4.26 17.88 -20.75
CA CYS A 138 5.63 17.51 -21.14
C CYS A 138 6.44 18.74 -21.51
N LEU A 139 7.76 18.61 -21.46
CA LEU A 139 8.67 19.67 -21.85
C LEU A 139 8.80 19.74 -23.38
N LYS A 140 8.86 20.95 -23.92
CA LYS A 140 9.21 21.25 -25.30
C LYS A 140 10.49 22.07 -25.31
N TRP A 141 11.53 21.55 -25.92
CA TRP A 141 12.76 22.30 -26.16
C TRP A 141 12.55 23.30 -27.29
N VAL A 142 12.85 24.57 -27.03
CA VAL A 142 12.80 25.63 -28.01
C VAL A 142 14.19 26.26 -28.14
N VAL A 143 14.80 26.11 -29.30
CA VAL A 143 16.10 26.66 -29.62
C VAL A 143 15.89 27.77 -30.66
N ARG A 144 16.38 28.98 -30.37
CA ARG A 144 16.39 30.08 -31.30
C ARG A 144 17.84 30.43 -31.59
N GLY A 145 18.17 30.49 -32.86
CA GLY A 145 19.50 30.86 -33.32
C GLY A 145 19.44 31.93 -34.40
N ASP A 146 20.57 32.47 -34.79
CA ASP A 146 20.77 33.46 -35.83
C ASP A 146 21.72 32.97 -36.94
N GLY A 147 21.78 31.65 -37.15
CA GLY A 147 22.57 31.03 -38.19
C GLY A 147 23.84 30.31 -37.69
N GLN A 148 23.96 30.09 -36.38
CA GLN A 148 25.08 29.32 -35.84
C GLN A 148 25.07 27.90 -36.40
N VAL A 149 26.25 27.46 -36.84
CA VAL A 149 26.55 26.11 -37.28
C VAL A 149 27.50 25.42 -36.32
N ARG A 150 27.44 24.08 -36.22
CA ARG A 150 28.32 23.31 -35.40
C ARG A 150 29.44 22.72 -36.24
#